data_3fb0320026f11e3e08f76bd15f438047
#
_entry.id   3fb0320026f11e3e08f76bd15f438047
#
_cell.length_a   1.000
_cell.length_b   1.000
_cell.length_c   1.000
_cell.angle_alpha   90.00
_cell.angle_beta   90.00
_cell.angle_gamma   90.00
#
_symmetry.space_group_name_H-M   'P 1'
#
loop_
_entity.id
_entity.type
_entity.pdbx_description
1 polymer ?
#
loop_
_entity_poly.entity_id
_entity_poly.type
_entity_poly.pdbx_seq_one_letter_code
_entity_poly.pdbx_strand_id
1 'polypeptide(L)'
;MNAAKTNHISLSFDAISENEAFARMTAAMFMAQLNPTLDDVEDVKTAVSEAVTNAIIHGYEMGDDNISSGQAVEEKICPQVHMNCSYIGRELYIEISDSGVGIQDVAKAMEPLYTSKPQLDRSGMGFSFMEAFMDALIVTSEPGHGTTVKMKKVL
;
A
#
# COMPACT_ATOMS: atom_id res chain seq x y z
N MET A 1 33.54 -0.15 14.81
CA MET A 1 32.05 -0.11 14.70
C MET A 1 31.65 -0.68 13.35
N ASN A 2 30.86 -1.73 13.32
CA ASN A 2 30.30 -2.21 12.08
C ASN A 2 29.14 -1.26 11.70
N ALA A 3 29.16 -0.79 10.46
CA ALA A 3 28.03 -0.03 9.92
C ALA A 3 26.75 -0.89 9.96
N ALA A 4 25.62 -0.28 10.25
CA ALA A 4 24.32 -0.97 10.21
C ALA A 4 24.10 -1.54 8.80
N LYS A 5 23.62 -2.78 8.72
CA LYS A 5 23.26 -3.40 7.45
C LYS A 5 22.10 -2.63 6.81
N THR A 6 22.23 -2.30 5.54
CA THR A 6 21.21 -1.58 4.78
C THR A 6 20.91 -2.30 3.47
N ASN A 7 19.68 -2.19 3.01
CA ASN A 7 19.26 -2.65 1.69
C ASN A 7 18.04 -1.86 1.22
N HIS A 8 17.80 -1.86 -0.09
CA HIS A 8 16.66 -1.19 -0.70
C HIS A 8 16.21 -1.92 -1.96
N ILE A 9 14.91 -2.03 -2.14
CA ILE A 9 14.28 -2.46 -3.38
C ILE A 9 13.15 -1.50 -3.78
N SER A 10 12.89 -1.40 -5.08
CA SER A 10 11.74 -0.70 -5.64
C SER A 10 10.97 -1.63 -6.55
N LEU A 11 9.66 -1.57 -6.47
CA LEU A 11 8.72 -2.33 -7.28
C LEU A 11 7.64 -1.40 -7.83
N SER A 12 7.39 -1.47 -9.12
CA SER A 12 6.25 -0.83 -9.77
C SER A 12 5.39 -1.88 -10.44
N PHE A 13 4.08 -1.78 -10.30
CA PHE A 13 3.16 -2.75 -10.86
C PHE A 13 1.83 -2.12 -11.23
N ASP A 14 1.12 -2.76 -12.16
CA ASP A 14 -0.21 -2.33 -12.57
C ASP A 14 -1.21 -2.42 -11.40
N ALA A 15 -2.06 -1.41 -11.29
CA ALA A 15 -3.06 -1.30 -10.23
C ALA A 15 -4.24 -2.25 -10.49
N ILE A 16 -3.97 -3.54 -10.46
CA ILE A 16 -4.95 -4.62 -10.58
C ILE A 16 -4.89 -5.51 -9.34
N SER A 17 -6.02 -6.10 -8.96
CA SER A 17 -6.16 -6.85 -7.72
C SER A 17 -5.20 -8.03 -7.60
N GLU A 18 -4.85 -8.66 -8.71
CA GLU A 18 -3.92 -9.80 -8.78
C GLU A 18 -2.51 -9.43 -8.28
N ASN A 19 -2.12 -8.17 -8.41
CA ASN A 19 -0.79 -7.71 -8.00
C ASN A 19 -0.67 -7.40 -6.50
N GLU A 20 -1.78 -7.36 -5.76
CA GLU A 20 -1.74 -7.21 -4.30
C GLU A 20 -0.95 -8.35 -3.65
N ALA A 21 -1.26 -9.59 -3.97
CA ALA A 21 -0.56 -10.75 -3.41
C ALA A 21 0.94 -10.73 -3.76
N PHE A 22 1.28 -10.31 -4.97
CA PHE A 22 2.67 -10.20 -5.41
C PHE A 22 3.44 -9.15 -4.59
N ALA A 23 2.86 -7.99 -4.36
CA ALA A 23 3.47 -6.94 -3.55
C ALA A 23 3.66 -7.37 -2.09
N ARG A 24 2.64 -7.96 -1.48
CA ARG A 24 2.67 -8.50 -0.13
C ARG A 24 3.76 -9.55 0.06
N MET A 25 3.87 -10.49 -0.87
CA MET A 25 4.89 -11.53 -0.81
C MET A 25 6.29 -10.98 -1.04
N THR A 26 6.45 -9.98 -1.89
CA THR A 26 7.72 -9.29 -2.11
C THR A 26 8.22 -8.63 -0.80
N ALA A 27 7.34 -7.93 -0.10
CA ALA A 27 7.68 -7.34 1.20
C ALA A 27 8.06 -8.41 2.23
N ALA A 28 7.33 -9.52 2.30
CA ALA A 28 7.63 -10.63 3.20
C ALA A 28 9.00 -11.26 2.91
N MET A 29 9.34 -11.48 1.65
CA MET A 29 10.64 -12.03 1.26
C MET A 29 11.78 -11.04 1.52
N PHE A 30 11.54 -9.76 1.32
CA PHE A 30 12.53 -8.73 1.62
C PHE A 30 12.85 -8.68 3.12
N MET A 31 11.84 -8.64 3.97
CA MET A 31 12.04 -8.61 5.42
C MET A 31 12.61 -9.90 5.99
N ALA A 32 12.47 -11.03 5.30
CA ALA A 32 13.05 -12.31 5.72
C ALA A 32 14.58 -12.23 5.89
N GLN A 33 15.26 -11.30 5.22
CA GLN A 33 16.70 -11.05 5.38
C GLN A 33 17.07 -10.58 6.80
N LEU A 34 16.11 -10.14 7.58
CA LEU A 34 16.27 -9.63 8.95
C LEU A 34 15.90 -10.65 10.03
N ASN A 35 15.60 -11.89 9.66
CA ASN A 35 15.16 -12.95 10.57
C ASN A 35 13.98 -12.50 11.47
N PRO A 36 12.86 -12.09 10.89
CA PRO A 36 11.68 -11.67 11.65
C PRO A 36 11.01 -12.85 12.34
N THR A 37 10.16 -12.58 13.33
CA THR A 37 9.22 -13.57 13.83
C THR A 37 8.09 -13.81 12.82
N LEU A 38 7.35 -14.91 12.98
CA LEU A 38 6.18 -15.16 12.13
C LEU A 38 5.11 -14.10 12.33
N ASP A 39 4.94 -13.60 13.55
CA ASP A 39 3.99 -12.53 13.85
C ASP A 39 4.39 -11.23 13.13
N ASP A 40 5.67 -10.87 13.11
CA ASP A 40 6.16 -9.72 12.35
C ASP A 40 5.87 -9.87 10.85
N VAL A 41 6.06 -11.06 10.30
CA VAL A 41 5.78 -11.33 8.88
C VAL A 41 4.29 -11.16 8.58
N GLU A 42 3.42 -11.72 9.40
CA GLU A 42 1.97 -11.61 9.21
C GLU A 42 1.48 -10.15 9.37
N ASP A 43 2.01 -9.42 10.34
CA ASP A 43 1.69 -8.01 10.56
C ASP A 43 2.06 -7.15 9.34
N VAL A 44 3.27 -7.33 8.81
CA VAL A 44 3.73 -6.58 7.63
C VAL A 44 2.95 -6.97 6.38
N LYS A 45 2.69 -8.25 6.17
CA LYS A 45 1.87 -8.73 5.06
C LYS A 45 0.49 -8.10 5.07
N THR A 46 -0.15 -8.07 6.23
CA THR A 46 -1.49 -7.46 6.39
C THR A 46 -1.45 -5.97 6.10
N ALA A 47 -0.48 -5.25 6.65
CA ALA A 47 -0.34 -3.80 6.44
C ALA A 47 -0.09 -3.47 4.95
N VAL A 48 0.78 -4.20 4.28
CA VAL A 48 1.05 -4.02 2.84
C VAL A 48 -0.18 -4.34 2.00
N SER A 49 -0.88 -5.43 2.32
CA SER A 49 -2.11 -5.82 1.64
C SER A 49 -3.16 -4.71 1.70
N GLU A 50 -3.37 -4.13 2.88
CA GLU A 50 -4.33 -3.04 3.06
C GLU A 50 -3.91 -1.77 2.30
N ALA A 51 -2.63 -1.40 2.35
CA ALA A 51 -2.14 -0.22 1.65
C ALA A 51 -2.22 -0.35 0.13
N VAL A 52 -1.88 -1.51 -0.42
CA VAL A 52 -1.98 -1.79 -1.87
C VAL A 52 -3.44 -1.85 -2.32
N THR A 53 -4.30 -2.50 -1.56
CA THR A 53 -5.74 -2.56 -1.85
C THR A 53 -6.35 -1.16 -1.88
N ASN A 54 -6.00 -0.30 -0.92
CA ASN A 54 -6.45 1.08 -0.91
C ASN A 54 -5.97 1.85 -2.14
N ALA A 55 -4.73 1.68 -2.56
CA ALA A 55 -4.20 2.31 -3.76
C ALA A 55 -4.96 1.87 -5.02
N ILE A 56 -5.29 0.60 -5.14
CA ILE A 56 -6.01 0.04 -6.30
C ILE A 56 -7.48 0.49 -6.30
N ILE A 57 -8.19 0.31 -5.19
CA ILE A 57 -9.65 0.53 -5.13
C ILE A 57 -9.98 2.02 -5.01
N HIS A 58 -9.34 2.71 -4.07
CA HIS A 58 -9.69 4.10 -3.74
C HIS A 58 -8.81 5.10 -4.49
N GLY A 59 -7.54 4.79 -4.72
CA GLY A 59 -6.62 5.67 -5.42
C GLY A 59 -7.00 5.84 -6.88
N TYR A 60 -7.33 4.76 -7.57
CA TYR A 60 -7.60 4.75 -9.01
C TYR A 60 -9.07 4.49 -9.37
N GLU A 61 -9.96 4.43 -8.39
CA GLU A 61 -11.40 4.22 -8.61
C GLU A 61 -11.72 2.98 -9.46
N MET A 62 -10.94 1.92 -9.29
CA MET A 62 -11.12 0.63 -9.96
C MET A 62 -12.41 -0.03 -9.46
N GLY A 63 -13.48 0.07 -10.21
CA GLY A 63 -14.79 -0.47 -9.86
C GLY A 63 -15.94 0.31 -10.49
N ASP A 64 -15.67 1.42 -11.14
CA ASP A 64 -16.63 2.02 -12.05
C ASP A 64 -16.56 1.29 -13.37
N ASP A 65 -17.46 0.31 -13.54
CA ASP A 65 -17.73 -0.39 -14.79
C ASP A 65 -18.35 0.54 -15.84
N ASN A 66 -17.75 1.70 -16.07
CA ASN A 66 -18.04 2.50 -17.24
C ASN A 66 -17.18 2.02 -18.41
N ILE A 67 -17.29 0.74 -18.71
CA ILE A 67 -17.06 0.24 -20.05
C ILE A 67 -18.33 0.57 -20.85
N SER A 68 -18.49 1.83 -21.19
CA SER A 68 -19.45 2.18 -22.23
C SER A 68 -18.88 1.67 -23.56
N SER A 69 -19.54 0.64 -24.03
CA SER A 69 -19.43 0.03 -25.34
C SER A 69 -19.14 1.04 -26.47
N GLY A 70 -18.07 0.86 -27.22
CA GLY A 70 -18.03 1.22 -28.62
C GLY A 70 -17.18 2.42 -29.01
N GLN A 71 -16.14 2.82 -28.27
CA GLN A 71 -15.10 3.72 -28.78
C GLN A 71 -13.76 2.99 -28.89
N ALA A 72 -13.03 3.33 -29.97
CA ALA A 72 -11.73 2.77 -30.29
C ALA A 72 -10.86 2.65 -29.06
N VAL A 73 -10.24 1.47 -28.87
CA VAL A 73 -9.31 1.18 -27.82
C VAL A 73 -8.04 2.02 -28.06
N GLU A 74 -8.03 3.27 -27.57
CA GLU A 74 -6.77 3.88 -27.22
C GLU A 74 -6.14 2.97 -26.15
N GLU A 75 -4.89 2.57 -26.34
CA GLU A 75 -4.15 1.83 -25.32
C GLU A 75 -4.18 2.63 -24.02
N LYS A 76 -5.16 2.29 -23.16
CA LYS A 76 -5.31 2.90 -21.86
C LYS A 76 -4.20 2.34 -21.00
N ILE A 77 -3.15 3.15 -20.77
CA ILE A 77 -2.05 2.79 -19.88
C ILE A 77 -2.66 2.53 -18.51
N CYS A 78 -2.48 1.30 -17.98
CA CYS A 78 -2.95 0.95 -16.66
C CYS A 78 -2.25 1.79 -15.60
N PRO A 79 -2.99 2.37 -14.62
CA PRO A 79 -2.37 3.06 -13.50
C PRO A 79 -1.39 2.16 -12.75
N GLN A 80 -0.32 2.75 -12.21
CA GLN A 80 0.73 2.04 -11.51
C GLN A 80 0.70 2.32 -10.01
N VAL A 81 1.01 1.31 -9.22
CA VAL A 81 1.34 1.43 -7.81
C VAL A 81 2.84 1.25 -7.65
N HIS A 82 3.47 2.04 -6.79
CA HIS A 82 4.90 1.97 -6.49
C HIS A 82 5.08 1.52 -5.04
N MET A 83 5.97 0.56 -4.83
CA MET A 83 6.36 0.12 -3.51
C MET A 83 7.88 0.18 -3.36
N ASN A 84 8.35 0.87 -2.32
CA ASN A 84 9.74 0.90 -1.91
C ASN A 84 9.87 0.18 -0.57
N CYS A 85 10.79 -0.76 -0.49
CA CYS A 85 11.16 -1.41 0.77
C CYS A 85 12.63 -1.12 1.05
N SER A 86 12.93 -0.73 2.28
CA SER A 86 14.29 -0.54 2.74
C SER A 86 14.43 -0.97 4.19
N TYR A 87 15.66 -1.23 4.61
CA TYR A 87 15.96 -1.38 6.01
C TYR A 87 17.31 -0.76 6.37
N ILE A 88 17.39 -0.33 7.62
CA ILE A 88 18.62 0.13 8.28
C ILE A 88 18.71 -0.62 9.60
N GLY A 89 19.69 -1.51 9.72
CA GLY A 89 19.78 -2.42 10.86
C GLY A 89 18.54 -3.32 10.93
N ARG A 90 17.74 -3.18 11.97
CA ARG A 90 16.49 -3.93 12.17
C ARG A 90 15.24 -3.08 11.97
N GLU A 91 15.38 -1.89 11.45
CA GLU A 91 14.27 -1.01 11.12
C GLU A 91 13.88 -1.19 9.66
N LEU A 92 12.68 -1.72 9.43
CA LEU A 92 12.09 -1.92 8.12
C LEU A 92 11.20 -0.72 7.77
N TYR A 93 11.36 -0.19 6.57
CA TYR A 93 10.56 0.90 6.00
C TYR A 93 9.88 0.42 4.72
N ILE A 94 8.59 0.64 4.63
CA ILE A 94 7.79 0.34 3.44
C ILE A 94 7.02 1.59 3.05
N GLU A 95 7.14 1.98 1.78
CA GLU A 95 6.42 3.11 1.21
C GLU A 95 5.60 2.61 0.02
N ILE A 96 4.30 2.91 0.02
CA ILE A 96 3.38 2.56 -1.05
C ILE A 96 2.72 3.84 -1.55
N SER A 97 2.86 4.13 -2.84
CA SER A 97 2.35 5.35 -3.44
C SER A 97 1.56 5.08 -4.72
N ASP A 98 0.58 5.91 -4.92
CA ASP A 98 -0.23 5.99 -6.13
C ASP A 98 -0.33 7.44 -6.61
N SER A 99 -0.70 7.63 -7.87
CA SER A 99 -0.95 8.93 -8.49
C SER A 99 -2.44 9.14 -8.78
N GLY A 100 -3.28 8.57 -7.93
CA GLY A 100 -4.74 8.58 -8.09
C GLY A 100 -5.41 9.85 -7.58
N VAL A 101 -6.64 9.71 -7.12
CA VAL A 101 -7.50 10.84 -6.75
C VAL A 101 -7.09 11.56 -5.47
N GLY A 102 -6.30 10.91 -4.62
CA GLY A 102 -5.93 11.42 -3.31
C GLY A 102 -7.07 11.30 -2.28
N ILE A 103 -6.79 11.78 -1.08
CA ILE A 103 -7.70 11.77 0.07
C ILE A 103 -7.93 13.22 0.49
N GLN A 104 -9.19 13.66 0.55
CA GLN A 104 -9.53 15.04 0.95
C GLN A 104 -9.31 15.29 2.44
N ASP A 105 -9.64 14.32 3.27
CA ASP A 105 -9.51 14.39 4.73
C ASP A 105 -8.84 13.10 5.23
N VAL A 106 -7.53 13.17 5.38
CA VAL A 106 -6.71 12.03 5.83
C VAL A 106 -7.09 11.61 7.25
N ALA A 107 -7.34 12.57 8.16
CA ALA A 107 -7.70 12.25 9.54
C ALA A 107 -9.01 11.45 9.59
N LYS A 108 -10.01 11.84 8.79
CA LYS A 108 -11.27 11.12 8.69
C LYS A 108 -11.12 9.74 8.06
N ALA A 109 -10.29 9.65 7.01
CA ALA A 109 -10.02 8.37 6.33
C ALA A 109 -9.32 7.35 7.24
N MET A 110 -8.58 7.82 8.24
CA MET A 110 -7.93 6.96 9.25
C MET A 110 -8.85 6.51 10.38
N GLU A 111 -10.07 7.05 10.47
CA GLU A 111 -11.06 6.58 11.45
C GLU A 111 -11.48 5.14 11.17
N PRO A 112 -11.65 4.29 12.24
CA PRO A 112 -12.14 2.93 12.05
C PRO A 112 -13.49 2.89 11.32
N LEU A 113 -13.66 1.91 10.43
CA LEU A 113 -14.87 1.65 9.64
C LEU A 113 -15.22 2.71 8.60
N TYR A 114 -14.38 3.75 8.42
CA TYR A 114 -14.57 4.71 7.33
C TYR A 114 -14.15 4.12 5.99
N THR A 115 -14.99 4.30 4.97
CA THR A 115 -14.64 4.04 3.57
C THR A 115 -15.46 4.92 2.66
N SER A 116 -14.85 5.42 1.57
CA SER A 116 -15.53 6.16 0.50
C SER A 116 -16.28 5.23 -0.47
N LYS A 117 -15.95 3.93 -0.46
CA LYS A 117 -16.54 2.90 -1.34
C LYS A 117 -16.90 1.64 -0.54
N PRO A 118 -17.96 1.68 0.29
CA PRO A 118 -18.31 0.59 1.19
C PRO A 118 -18.51 -0.76 0.50
N GLN A 119 -19.00 -0.77 -0.72
CA GLN A 119 -19.24 -2.01 -1.48
C GLN A 119 -17.98 -2.67 -2.02
N LEU A 120 -16.85 -1.98 -2.07
CA LEU A 120 -15.56 -2.46 -2.58
C LEU A 120 -14.56 -2.73 -1.45
N ASP A 121 -14.64 -1.97 -0.37
CA ASP A 121 -13.80 -2.11 0.80
C ASP A 121 -14.39 -3.15 1.73
N ARG A 122 -13.68 -4.26 1.92
CA ARG A 122 -14.17 -5.42 2.67
C ARG A 122 -14.23 -5.19 4.17
N SER A 123 -13.34 -4.38 4.72
CA SER A 123 -13.19 -4.24 6.17
C SER A 123 -13.56 -2.85 6.67
N GLY A 124 -13.32 -1.79 5.88
CA GLY A 124 -13.37 -0.41 6.36
C GLY A 124 -12.33 -0.10 7.43
N MET A 125 -11.34 -0.97 7.61
CA MET A 125 -10.35 -0.96 8.69
C MET A 125 -8.91 -0.77 8.19
N GLY A 126 -8.70 -0.47 6.89
CA GLY A 126 -7.39 -0.51 6.25
C GLY A 126 -6.30 0.28 6.98
N PHE A 127 -6.52 1.57 7.25
CA PHE A 127 -5.54 2.38 7.99
C PHE A 127 -5.43 1.99 9.46
N SER A 128 -6.51 1.54 10.07
CA SER A 128 -6.50 1.04 11.45
C SER A 128 -5.65 -0.22 11.60
N PHE A 129 -5.71 -1.14 10.62
CA PHE A 129 -4.84 -2.32 10.61
C PHE A 129 -3.38 -1.95 10.38
N MET A 130 -3.10 -1.04 9.46
CA MET A 130 -1.74 -0.55 9.26
C MET A 130 -1.16 0.07 10.54
N GLU A 131 -1.93 0.91 11.22
CA GLU A 131 -1.54 1.54 12.47
C GLU A 131 -1.34 0.53 13.60
N ALA A 132 -2.22 -0.49 13.70
CA ALA A 132 -2.14 -1.52 14.74
C ALA A 132 -0.93 -2.45 14.57
N PHE A 133 -0.56 -2.78 13.33
CA PHE A 133 0.46 -3.78 13.04
C PHE A 133 1.85 -3.20 12.78
N MET A 134 1.94 -1.91 12.47
CA MET A 134 3.20 -1.23 12.24
C MET A 134 3.55 -0.34 13.44
N ASP A 135 4.84 -0.05 13.62
CA ASP A 135 5.30 0.80 14.72
C ASP A 135 5.11 2.30 14.42
N ALA A 136 5.09 2.66 13.16
CA ALA A 136 4.76 4.01 12.71
C ALA A 136 4.04 3.99 11.37
N LEU A 137 3.14 4.93 11.18
CA LEU A 137 2.37 5.13 9.97
C LEU A 137 2.27 6.62 9.66
N ILE A 138 2.65 7.02 8.45
CA ILE A 138 2.46 8.37 7.94
C ILE A 138 1.74 8.27 6.61
N VAL A 139 0.59 8.91 6.51
CA VAL A 139 -0.19 9.04 5.29
C VAL A 139 -0.12 10.47 4.79
N THR A 140 0.38 10.65 3.59
CA THR A 140 0.44 11.94 2.90
C THR A 140 -0.41 11.86 1.65
N SER A 141 -1.33 12.78 1.49
CA SER A 141 -2.21 12.81 0.33
C SER A 141 -2.60 14.23 -0.03
N GLU A 142 -2.77 14.45 -1.33
CA GLU A 142 -3.27 15.70 -1.88
C GLU A 142 -4.33 15.36 -2.94
N PRO A 143 -5.55 15.97 -2.85
CA PRO A 143 -6.58 15.72 -3.85
C PRO A 143 -6.07 15.95 -5.29
N GLY A 144 -6.27 14.97 -6.16
CA GLY A 144 -5.81 14.98 -7.55
C GLY A 144 -4.35 14.59 -7.77
N HIS A 145 -3.55 14.39 -6.71
CA HIS A 145 -2.11 14.08 -6.79
C HIS A 145 -1.73 12.72 -6.19
N GLY A 146 -2.70 11.96 -5.70
CA GLY A 146 -2.50 10.63 -5.16
C GLY A 146 -2.18 10.59 -3.67
N THR A 147 -1.77 9.42 -3.21
CA THR A 147 -1.52 9.11 -1.80
C THR A 147 -0.21 8.36 -1.64
N THR A 148 0.53 8.69 -0.60
CA THR A 148 1.72 7.97 -0.18
C THR A 148 1.54 7.51 1.26
N VAL A 149 1.71 6.21 1.47
CA VAL A 149 1.66 5.56 2.79
C VAL A 149 3.06 5.12 3.15
N LYS A 150 3.60 5.65 4.24
CA LYS A 150 4.92 5.28 4.79
C LYS A 150 4.73 4.54 6.10
N MET A 151 5.30 3.35 6.17
CA MET A 151 5.21 2.46 7.33
C MET A 151 6.60 2.07 7.83
N LYS A 152 6.73 1.94 9.14
CA LYS A 152 7.94 1.46 9.81
C LYS A 152 7.61 0.29 10.72
N LYS A 153 8.47 -0.71 10.72
CA LYS A 153 8.44 -1.84 11.65
C LYS A 153 9.84 -2.07 12.22
N VAL A 154 9.94 -2.15 13.52
CA VAL A 154 11.18 -2.55 14.21
C VAL A 154 11.12 -4.05 14.47
N LEU A 155 12.11 -4.76 13.98
CA LEU A 155 12.14 -6.21 14.05
C LEU A 155 13.05 -6.75 15.16
#